data_e00c641c5457924b1f402b048fe87a3d
#
_entry.id   e00c641c5457924b1f402b048fe87a3d
#
_cell.length_a   1.000
_cell.length_b   1.000
_cell.length_c   1.000
_cell.angle_alpha   90.00
_cell.angle_beta   90.00
_cell.angle_gamma   90.00
#
_symmetry.space_group_name_H-M   'P 1'
#
loop_
_entity.id
_entity.type
_entity.pdbx_description
1 polymer ?
#
loop_
_entity_poly.entity_id
_entity_poly.type
_entity_poly.pdbx_seq_one_letter_code
_entity_poly.pdbx_strand_id
1 'polypeptide(L)'
;MSKKVVIHIFHADESSLGTGSHVSERIRQVKEQHGVTLEVYVFGLAEKALADPANSAYRDTLVSLAKNGVPVHVCRDIAEKMGKAEEFTGLGFTLEYARDAFVRYALEGATVISF
;
A
#
# COMPACT_ATOMS: atom_id res chain seq x y z
N MET A 1 -5.24 19.37 -13.17
CA MET A 1 -5.01 18.81 -11.84
C MET A 1 -5.13 17.29 -11.89
N SER A 2 -4.07 16.57 -11.55
CA SER A 2 -4.17 15.11 -11.50
C SER A 2 -4.94 14.71 -10.24
N LYS A 3 -5.77 13.68 -10.38
CA LYS A 3 -6.47 13.09 -9.24
C LYS A 3 -5.71 11.89 -8.75
N LYS A 4 -5.74 11.67 -7.45
CA LYS A 4 -5.02 10.58 -6.81
C LYS A 4 -5.98 9.64 -6.10
N VAL A 5 -5.80 8.35 -6.34
CA VAL A 5 -6.48 7.28 -5.63
C VAL A 5 -5.47 6.64 -4.68
N VAL A 6 -5.85 6.48 -3.43
CA VAL A 6 -5.06 5.76 -2.45
C VAL A 6 -5.83 4.50 -2.05
N ILE A 7 -5.21 3.35 -2.22
CA ILE A 7 -5.76 2.10 -1.71
C ILE A 7 -5.11 1.85 -0.36
N HIS A 8 -5.93 1.88 0.68
CA HIS A 8 -5.51 1.66 2.06
C HIS A 8 -5.91 0.26 2.48
N ILE A 9 -4.92 -0.58 2.82
CA ILE A 9 -5.17 -1.95 3.26
C ILE A 9 -4.84 -2.02 4.76
N PHE A 10 -5.85 -2.31 5.56
CA PHE A 10 -5.75 -2.32 7.02
C PHE A 10 -6.07 -3.68 7.63
N HIS A 11 -7.11 -4.37 7.11
CA HIS A 11 -7.54 -5.64 7.66
C HIS A 11 -6.75 -6.80 7.06
N ALA A 12 -6.53 -7.84 7.85
CA ALA A 12 -5.70 -8.98 7.46
C ALA A 12 -6.50 -10.22 7.07
N ASP A 13 -7.82 -10.10 6.96
CA ASP A 13 -8.60 -11.22 6.44
C ASP A 13 -8.28 -11.45 4.95
N GLU A 14 -8.43 -12.68 4.53
CA GLU A 14 -8.07 -13.08 3.17
C GLU A 14 -8.73 -12.22 2.09
N SER A 15 -9.99 -11.87 2.29
CA SER A 15 -10.74 -11.03 1.35
C SER A 15 -10.14 -9.62 1.24
N SER A 16 -9.80 -8.99 2.37
CA SER A 16 -9.24 -7.64 2.36
C SER A 16 -7.87 -7.59 1.73
N LEU A 17 -7.00 -8.54 2.07
CA LEU A 17 -5.65 -8.62 1.50
C LEU A 17 -5.72 -8.91 0.00
N GLY A 18 -6.50 -9.92 -0.38
CA GLY A 18 -6.63 -10.33 -1.77
C GLY A 18 -7.29 -9.27 -2.63
N THR A 19 -8.42 -8.71 -2.17
CA THR A 19 -9.14 -7.72 -2.94
C THR A 19 -8.37 -6.40 -3.00
N GLY A 20 -7.81 -5.94 -1.87
CA GLY A 20 -7.07 -4.69 -1.85
C GLY A 20 -5.86 -4.70 -2.78
N SER A 21 -5.08 -5.76 -2.77
CA SER A 21 -3.92 -5.88 -3.65
C SER A 21 -4.33 -6.06 -5.11
N HIS A 22 -5.37 -6.85 -5.37
CA HIS A 22 -5.85 -7.07 -6.74
C HIS A 22 -6.42 -5.80 -7.36
N VAL A 23 -7.25 -5.07 -6.63
CA VAL A 23 -7.82 -3.79 -7.10
C VAL A 23 -6.71 -2.80 -7.40
N SER A 24 -5.68 -2.75 -6.55
CA SER A 24 -4.52 -1.87 -6.78
C SER A 24 -3.85 -2.19 -8.12
N GLU A 25 -3.63 -3.46 -8.41
CA GLU A 25 -3.03 -3.89 -9.67
C GLU A 25 -3.93 -3.54 -10.87
N ARG A 26 -5.24 -3.70 -10.73
CA ARG A 26 -6.18 -3.37 -11.80
C ARG A 26 -6.22 -1.86 -12.06
N ILE A 27 -6.17 -1.04 -11.01
CA ILE A 27 -6.08 0.41 -11.17
C ILE A 27 -4.78 0.80 -11.86
N ARG A 28 -3.66 0.16 -11.49
CA ARG A 28 -2.38 0.42 -12.16
C ARG A 28 -2.49 0.26 -13.67
N GLN A 29 -3.21 -0.75 -14.11
CA GLN A 29 -3.35 -1.05 -15.54
C GLN A 29 -4.09 0.03 -16.33
N VAL A 30 -4.96 0.80 -15.67
CA VAL A 30 -5.82 1.78 -16.36
C VAL A 30 -5.60 3.23 -15.92
N LYS A 31 -4.73 3.46 -14.94
CA LYS A 31 -4.57 4.79 -14.33
C LYS A 31 -4.16 5.87 -15.32
N GLU A 32 -3.26 5.56 -16.23
CA GLU A 32 -2.78 6.54 -17.20
C GLU A 32 -3.87 6.92 -18.20
N GLN A 33 -4.64 5.94 -18.62
CA GLN A 33 -5.77 6.13 -19.53
C GLN A 33 -6.82 7.07 -18.93
N HIS A 34 -6.96 7.08 -17.60
CA HIS A 34 -7.93 7.92 -16.90
C HIS A 34 -7.31 9.18 -16.27
N GLY A 35 -6.02 9.39 -16.42
CA GLY A 35 -5.35 10.55 -15.86
C GLY A 35 -5.31 10.57 -14.34
N VAL A 36 -5.27 9.40 -13.69
CA VAL A 36 -5.17 9.30 -12.22
C VAL A 36 -3.81 8.75 -11.82
N THR A 37 -3.39 9.10 -10.60
CA THR A 37 -2.22 8.48 -9.97
C THR A 37 -2.69 7.53 -8.87
N LEU A 38 -1.87 6.56 -8.54
CA LEU A 38 -2.19 5.54 -7.54
C LEU A 38 -1.08 5.48 -6.49
N GLU A 39 -1.50 5.38 -5.25
CA GLU A 39 -0.61 5.06 -4.14
C GLU A 39 -1.26 3.99 -3.30
N VAL A 40 -0.47 3.10 -2.71
CA VAL A 40 -0.96 2.07 -1.79
C VAL A 40 -0.37 2.35 -0.42
N TYR A 41 -1.24 2.34 0.60
CA TYR A 41 -0.80 2.47 1.99
C TYR A 41 -1.24 1.25 2.78
N VAL A 42 -0.28 0.56 3.39
CA VAL A 42 -0.52 -0.65 4.17
C VAL A 42 -0.26 -0.35 5.64
N PHE A 43 -1.23 -0.65 6.50
CA PHE A 43 -1.19 -0.29 7.90
C PHE A 43 -1.82 -1.39 8.76
N GLY A 44 -1.49 -1.40 10.04
CA GLY A 44 -2.13 -2.27 11.01
C GLY A 44 -1.86 -3.75 10.76
N LEU A 45 -2.91 -4.56 10.86
CA LEU A 45 -2.80 -6.00 10.69
C LEU A 45 -2.37 -6.39 9.27
N ALA A 46 -2.78 -5.62 8.26
CA ALA A 46 -2.39 -5.86 6.88
C ALA A 46 -0.88 -5.69 6.67
N GLU A 47 -0.26 -4.78 7.41
CA GLU A 47 1.19 -4.62 7.37
C GLU A 47 1.90 -5.82 8.02
N LYS A 48 1.39 -6.28 9.16
CA LYS A 48 1.93 -7.47 9.82
C LYS A 48 1.80 -8.71 8.93
N ALA A 49 0.74 -8.78 8.15
CA ALA A 49 0.51 -9.88 7.21
C ALA A 49 1.58 -9.99 6.14
N LEU A 50 2.30 -8.90 5.82
CA LEU A 50 3.40 -8.94 4.85
C LEU A 50 4.53 -9.85 5.28
N ALA A 51 4.70 -10.09 6.59
CA ALA A 51 5.76 -10.94 7.11
C ALA A 51 5.35 -12.41 7.20
N ASP A 52 4.09 -12.74 6.95
CA ASP A 52 3.58 -14.10 7.04
C ASP A 52 3.74 -14.82 5.70
N PRO A 53 4.51 -15.93 5.64
CA PRO A 53 4.70 -16.67 4.38
C PRO A 53 3.40 -17.17 3.74
N ALA A 54 2.35 -17.36 4.54
CA ALA A 54 1.04 -17.77 4.02
C ALA A 54 0.41 -16.71 3.12
N ASN A 55 0.86 -15.46 3.21
CA ASN A 55 0.35 -14.34 2.44
C ASN A 55 1.31 -13.92 1.31
N SER A 56 2.08 -14.87 0.77
CA SER A 56 3.09 -14.55 -0.25
C SER A 56 2.51 -13.92 -1.50
N ALA A 57 1.33 -14.37 -1.96
CA ALA A 57 0.68 -13.82 -3.15
C ALA A 57 0.35 -12.33 -2.95
N TYR A 58 -0.19 -11.97 -1.80
CA TYR A 58 -0.48 -10.60 -1.43
C TYR A 58 0.80 -9.76 -1.40
N ARG A 59 1.84 -10.25 -0.72
CA ARG A 59 3.13 -9.58 -0.65
C ARG A 59 3.74 -9.39 -2.04
N ASP A 60 3.73 -10.43 -2.85
CA ASP A 60 4.33 -10.39 -4.19
C ASP A 60 3.63 -9.37 -5.10
N THR A 61 2.31 -9.25 -4.99
CA THR A 61 1.56 -8.24 -5.73
C THR A 61 2.00 -6.83 -5.35
N LEU A 62 2.17 -6.56 -4.04
CA LEU A 62 2.61 -5.23 -3.58
C LEU A 62 4.05 -4.94 -3.99
N VAL A 63 4.93 -5.93 -3.95
CA VAL A 63 6.31 -5.78 -4.42
C VAL A 63 6.34 -5.47 -5.91
N SER A 64 5.51 -6.16 -6.70
CA SER A 64 5.38 -5.91 -8.14
C SER A 64 4.90 -4.50 -8.42
N LEU A 65 3.91 -4.01 -7.66
CA LEU A 65 3.42 -2.63 -7.79
C LEU A 65 4.55 -1.63 -7.57
N ALA A 66 5.34 -1.81 -6.51
CA ALA A 66 6.47 -0.94 -6.21
C ALA A 66 7.49 -0.94 -7.34
N LYS A 67 7.79 -2.12 -7.89
CA LYS A 67 8.72 -2.23 -9.02
C LYS A 67 8.20 -1.56 -10.29
N ASN A 68 6.90 -1.46 -10.43
CA ASN A 68 6.25 -0.83 -11.59
C ASN A 68 5.91 0.65 -11.34
N GLY A 69 6.54 1.27 -10.35
CA GLY A 69 6.46 2.70 -10.14
C GLY A 69 5.26 3.18 -9.32
N VAL A 70 4.49 2.28 -8.73
CA VAL A 70 3.42 2.66 -7.82
C VAL A 70 4.00 2.81 -6.41
N PRO A 71 3.91 3.99 -5.79
CA PRO A 71 4.37 4.13 -4.41
C PRO A 71 3.58 3.20 -3.48
N VAL A 72 4.30 2.34 -2.76
CA VAL A 72 3.72 1.48 -1.73
C VAL A 72 4.35 1.90 -0.40
N HIS A 73 3.53 2.48 0.47
CA HIS A 73 3.97 2.97 1.78
C HIS A 73 3.46 2.05 2.87
N VAL A 74 4.25 1.89 3.91
CA VAL A 74 3.88 1.13 5.11
C VAL A 74 4.16 2.00 6.33
N CYS A 75 3.45 1.74 7.44
CA CYS A 75 3.65 2.51 8.67
C CYS A 75 5.04 2.25 9.24
N ARG A 76 5.80 3.32 9.42
CA ARG A 76 7.16 3.24 9.98
C ARG A 76 7.16 2.63 11.38
N ASP A 77 6.24 3.06 12.24
CA ASP A 77 6.21 2.60 13.63
C ASP A 77 6.01 1.08 13.71
N ILE A 78 5.06 0.55 12.94
CA ILE A 78 4.79 -0.88 12.92
C ILE A 78 5.98 -1.64 12.33
N ALA A 79 6.56 -1.16 11.24
CA ALA A 79 7.72 -1.79 10.62
C ALA A 79 8.89 -1.88 11.61
N GLU A 80 9.14 -0.79 12.34
CA GLU A 80 10.22 -0.76 13.33
C GLU A 80 9.95 -1.73 14.49
N LYS A 81 8.72 -1.75 14.99
CA LYS A 81 8.34 -2.67 16.07
C LYS A 81 8.40 -4.13 15.66
N MET A 82 8.15 -4.41 14.38
CA MET A 82 8.27 -5.77 13.83
C MET A 82 9.72 -6.16 13.57
N GLY A 83 10.67 -5.21 13.59
CA GLY A 83 12.03 -5.46 13.16
C GLY A 83 12.15 -5.69 11.66
N LYS A 84 11.24 -5.12 10.86
CA LYS A 84 11.16 -5.35 9.41
C LYS A 84 11.42 -4.11 8.58
N ALA A 85 11.83 -2.99 9.21
CA ALA A 85 12.02 -1.73 8.48
C ALA A 85 13.00 -1.87 7.30
N GLU A 86 14.14 -2.51 7.52
CA GLU A 86 15.13 -2.70 6.46
C GLU A 86 14.62 -3.66 5.37
N GLU A 87 13.95 -4.73 5.77
CA GLU A 87 13.40 -5.69 4.82
C GLU A 87 12.36 -5.02 3.92
N PHE A 88 11.44 -4.25 4.50
CA PHE A 88 10.40 -3.57 3.74
C PHE A 88 10.99 -2.52 2.80
N THR A 89 11.97 -1.76 3.25
CA THR A 89 12.68 -0.81 2.40
C THR A 89 13.37 -1.52 1.24
N GLY A 90 13.98 -2.68 1.51
CA GLY A 90 14.63 -3.48 0.49
C GLY A 90 13.67 -4.04 -0.57
N LEU A 91 12.38 -4.19 -0.21
CA LEU A 91 11.35 -4.62 -1.14
C LEU A 91 10.82 -3.46 -2.01
N GLY A 92 11.27 -2.24 -1.75
CA GLY A 92 10.82 -1.05 -2.48
C GLY A 92 9.70 -0.29 -1.79
N PHE A 93 9.34 -0.66 -0.56
CA PHE A 93 8.31 0.04 0.20
C PHE A 93 8.90 1.28 0.88
N THR A 94 8.09 2.32 1.03
CA THR A 94 8.48 3.55 1.71
C THR A 94 7.89 3.54 3.11
N LEU A 95 8.72 3.85 4.10
CA LEU A 95 8.27 3.95 5.49
C LEU A 95 7.74 5.35 5.76
N GLU A 96 6.51 5.45 6.23
CA GLU A 96 5.88 6.73 6.54
C GLU A 96 4.89 6.50 7.68
N TYR A 97 4.93 7.35 8.72
CA TYR A 97 3.96 7.24 9.80
C TYR A 97 2.54 7.41 9.28
N ALA A 98 1.62 6.58 9.76
CA ALA A 98 0.23 6.62 9.30
C ALA A 98 -0.40 8.01 9.46
N ARG A 99 -0.13 8.68 10.60
CA ARG A 99 -0.66 10.04 10.85
C ARG A 99 -0.22 11.02 9.76
N ASP A 100 1.04 10.93 9.35
CA ASP A 100 1.60 11.83 8.34
C ASP A 100 1.05 11.51 6.95
N ALA A 101 0.89 10.23 6.65
CA ALA A 101 0.32 9.78 5.37
C ALA A 101 -1.12 10.28 5.23
N PHE A 102 -1.95 10.08 6.23
CA PHE A 102 -3.36 10.46 6.15
C PHE A 102 -3.55 11.96 6.11
N VAL A 103 -2.71 12.74 6.82
CA VAL A 103 -2.72 14.20 6.69
C VAL A 103 -2.30 14.61 5.28
N ARG A 104 -1.28 13.97 4.74
CA ARG A 104 -0.80 14.25 3.38
C ARG A 104 -1.88 13.97 2.35
N TYR A 105 -2.60 12.85 2.47
CA TYR A 105 -3.70 12.53 1.57
C TYR A 105 -4.81 13.58 1.60
N ALA A 106 -5.16 14.05 2.79
CA ALA A 106 -6.17 15.09 2.93
C ALA A 106 -5.73 16.39 2.24
N LEU A 107 -4.47 16.77 2.41
CA LEU A 107 -3.93 18.00 1.79
C LEU A 107 -3.81 17.88 0.28
N GLU A 108 -3.57 16.66 -0.22
CA GLU A 108 -3.50 16.39 -1.65
C GLU A 108 -4.88 16.30 -2.31
N GLY A 109 -5.94 16.24 -1.53
CA GLY A 109 -7.28 16.01 -2.07
C GLY A 109 -7.44 14.59 -2.62
N ALA A 110 -6.69 13.62 -2.10
CA ALA A 110 -6.73 12.25 -2.57
C ALA A 110 -8.02 11.55 -2.15
N THR A 111 -8.47 10.60 -2.97
CA THR A 111 -9.56 9.71 -2.61
C THR A 111 -8.97 8.44 -1.99
N VAL A 112 -9.33 8.16 -0.74
CA VAL A 112 -8.84 6.98 -0.02
C VAL A 112 -9.93 5.92 0.03
N ILE A 113 -9.60 4.72 -0.46
CA ILE A 113 -10.52 3.57 -0.42
C ILE A 113 -9.86 2.51 0.44
N SER A 114 -10.55 2.09 1.51
CA SER A 114 -9.98 1.18 2.51
C SER A 114 -10.52 -0.23 2.39
N PHE A 115 -9.62 -1.19 2.64
CA PHE A 115 -9.93 -2.62 2.67
C PHE A 115 -9.51 -3.24 4.00
#